data_031081b1f2a98c04f08429f37245eeb8
#
_entry.id   031081b1f2a98c04f08429f37245eeb8
#
_cell.length_a   1.000
_cell.length_b   1.000
_cell.length_c   1.000
_cell.angle_alpha   90.00
_cell.angle_beta   90.00
_cell.angle_gamma   90.00
#
_symmetry.space_group_name_H-M   'P 1'
#
loop_
_entity.id
_entity.type
_entity.pdbx_description
1 polymer ?
#
loop_
_entity_poly.entity_id
_entity_poly.type
_entity_poly.pdbx_seq_one_letter_code
_entity_poly.pdbx_strand_id
1 'polypeptide(L)'
;CALPIFQGPAIIGRNCQIRHGAYIRGDVVVGNNCIVGHNSELKNAIMLDTAQCPHFAYVGDSILGRGVNLGAGTKLSNVPVLSAKDPETGRRPSVKVTVEGVEYDTGLPKFGAVLGDGCLTGCNVVTNPGCLIGRNTLVYPGVSLKKGYYPANQIIKLRQDITSVERKVPLAARS
;
A
#
# COMPACT_ATOMS: atom_id res chain seq x y z
N CYS A 1 -22.38 15.56 -0.81
CA CYS A 1 -21.01 15.90 -0.42
C CYS A 1 -20.37 14.68 0.26
N ALA A 2 -19.31 14.12 -0.31
CA ALA A 2 -18.62 12.95 0.25
C ALA A 2 -17.55 13.43 1.25
N LEU A 3 -17.92 13.55 2.53
CA LEU A 3 -16.99 13.88 3.60
C LEU A 3 -16.07 12.68 3.89
N PRO A 4 -14.87 12.91 4.48
CA PRO A 4 -14.08 11.82 5.05
C PRO A 4 -14.85 11.10 6.16
N ILE A 5 -14.61 9.80 6.32
CA ILE A 5 -15.22 8.99 7.38
C ILE A 5 -14.12 8.57 8.35
N PHE A 6 -14.35 8.82 9.63
CA PHE A 6 -13.48 8.40 10.74
C PHE A 6 -14.23 7.41 11.63
N GLN A 7 -13.69 6.19 11.72
CA GLN A 7 -14.25 5.17 12.59
C GLN A 7 -13.53 5.09 13.95
N GLY A 8 -12.31 5.60 14.04
CA GLY A 8 -11.49 5.58 15.25
C GLY A 8 -11.13 4.18 15.78
N PRO A 9 -10.20 4.10 16.74
CA PRO A 9 -9.37 5.21 17.21
C PRO A 9 -8.41 5.72 16.12
N ALA A 10 -8.16 7.04 16.12
CA ALA A 10 -7.19 7.63 15.20
C ALA A 10 -6.50 8.86 15.85
N ILE A 11 -5.22 9.02 15.58
CA ILE A 11 -4.43 10.19 15.94
C ILE A 11 -3.95 10.83 14.66
N ILE A 12 -4.23 12.13 14.47
CA ILE A 12 -3.83 12.87 13.28
C ILE A 12 -3.06 14.10 13.72
N GLY A 13 -1.85 14.24 13.20
CA GLY A 13 -0.95 15.34 13.46
C GLY A 13 -1.39 16.66 12.83
N ARG A 14 -0.55 17.67 12.93
CA ARG A 14 -0.83 19.03 12.48
C ARG A 14 -0.71 19.15 10.95
N ASN A 15 -1.46 20.11 10.39
CA ASN A 15 -1.40 20.50 8.99
C ASN A 15 -1.64 19.35 8.00
N CYS A 16 -2.42 18.34 8.39
CA CYS A 16 -2.78 17.24 7.52
C CYS A 16 -3.96 17.61 6.61
N GLN A 17 -3.95 17.10 5.39
CA GLN A 17 -5.08 17.17 4.48
C GLN A 17 -5.79 15.81 4.45
N ILE A 18 -7.01 15.75 4.97
CA ILE A 18 -7.87 14.57 4.83
C ILE A 18 -8.97 14.94 3.84
N ARG A 19 -8.84 14.41 2.63
CA ARG A 19 -9.70 14.81 1.51
C ARG A 19 -11.02 14.04 1.50
N HIS A 20 -11.98 14.51 0.70
CA HIS A 20 -13.29 13.88 0.57
C HIS A 20 -13.19 12.42 0.14
N GLY A 21 -14.09 11.57 0.67
CA GLY A 21 -14.10 10.15 0.42
C GLY A 21 -12.99 9.33 1.10
N ALA A 22 -12.07 9.97 1.85
CA ALA A 22 -11.10 9.24 2.65
C ALA A 22 -11.79 8.44 3.75
N TYR A 23 -11.33 7.21 4.00
CA TYR A 23 -11.87 6.34 5.04
C TYR A 23 -10.79 5.93 6.03
N ILE A 24 -10.87 6.45 7.25
CA ILE A 24 -9.97 6.14 8.36
C ILE A 24 -10.68 5.11 9.24
N ARG A 25 -10.29 3.83 9.13
CA ARG A 25 -11.02 2.70 9.76
C ARG A 25 -10.64 2.40 11.19
N GLY A 26 -9.72 3.06 11.76
CA GLY A 26 -9.30 2.82 13.13
C GLY A 26 -7.90 2.22 13.25
N ASP A 27 -7.36 2.36 14.46
CA ASP A 27 -5.98 2.04 14.79
C ASP A 27 -4.98 2.74 13.86
N VAL A 28 -5.23 4.03 13.58
CA VAL A 28 -4.47 4.82 12.61
C VAL A 28 -3.73 5.95 13.31
N VAL A 29 -2.44 6.06 13.02
CA VAL A 29 -1.61 7.19 13.43
C VAL A 29 -1.09 7.89 12.19
N VAL A 30 -1.38 9.18 12.07
CA VAL A 30 -0.90 10.05 10.98
C VAL A 30 -0.05 11.16 11.58
N GLY A 31 1.19 11.27 11.15
CA GLY A 31 2.13 12.33 11.54
C GLY A 31 1.71 13.70 11.05
N ASN A 32 2.65 14.63 11.03
CA ASN A 32 2.39 16.01 10.61
C ASN A 32 2.54 16.20 9.10
N ASN A 33 1.83 17.17 8.52
CA ASN A 33 1.90 17.57 7.11
C ASN A 33 1.63 16.42 6.13
N CYS A 34 0.81 15.46 6.52
CA CYS A 34 0.45 14.30 5.70
C CYS A 34 -0.75 14.59 4.80
N ILE A 35 -0.88 13.78 3.75
CA ILE A 35 -2.05 13.81 2.86
C ILE A 35 -2.69 12.43 2.82
N VAL A 36 -3.95 12.33 3.25
CA VAL A 36 -4.84 11.20 2.99
C VAL A 36 -5.86 11.67 1.97
N GLY A 37 -5.70 11.22 0.73
CA GLY A 37 -6.38 11.80 -0.40
C GLY A 37 -7.73 11.18 -0.71
N HIS A 38 -8.24 11.56 -1.86
CA HIS A 38 -9.53 11.13 -2.36
C HIS A 38 -9.66 9.61 -2.41
N ASN A 39 -10.72 9.10 -1.77
CA ASN A 39 -11.05 7.67 -1.71
C ASN A 39 -9.88 6.76 -1.30
N SER A 40 -9.00 7.26 -0.45
CA SER A 40 -7.95 6.45 0.17
C SER A 40 -8.42 5.89 1.49
N GLU A 41 -8.06 4.63 1.76
CA GLU A 41 -8.47 3.92 2.98
C GLU A 41 -7.23 3.59 3.82
N LEU A 42 -7.29 3.92 5.10
CA LEU A 42 -6.30 3.56 6.11
C LEU A 42 -6.93 2.68 7.19
N LYS A 43 -6.26 1.59 7.53
CA LYS A 43 -6.69 0.67 8.59
C LYS A 43 -5.48 0.09 9.30
N ASN A 44 -5.42 0.23 10.63
CA ASN A 44 -4.30 -0.27 11.43
C ASN A 44 -2.96 0.12 10.80
N ALA A 45 -2.75 1.42 10.64
CA ALA A 45 -1.66 1.94 9.83
C ALA A 45 -0.98 3.15 10.48
N ILE A 46 0.31 3.29 10.20
CA ILE A 46 1.11 4.43 10.64
C ILE A 46 1.63 5.16 9.40
N MET A 47 1.38 6.46 9.34
CA MET A 47 2.01 7.37 8.39
C MET A 47 2.90 8.33 9.15
N LEU A 48 4.20 8.31 8.91
CA LEU A 48 5.12 9.28 9.48
C LEU A 48 5.00 10.63 8.77
N ASP A 49 5.65 11.68 9.34
CA ASP A 49 5.53 13.04 8.85
C ASP A 49 5.74 13.16 7.33
N THR A 50 4.96 14.00 6.70
CA THR A 50 4.99 14.30 5.26
C THR A 50 4.68 13.13 4.32
N ALA A 51 4.26 11.98 4.86
CA ALA A 51 3.81 10.86 4.03
C ALA A 51 2.48 11.17 3.33
N GLN A 52 2.31 10.64 2.13
CA GLN A 52 1.17 10.94 1.28
C GLN A 52 0.59 9.68 0.62
N CYS A 53 -0.73 9.52 0.70
CA CYS A 53 -1.52 8.57 -0.09
C CYS A 53 -2.68 9.33 -0.78
N PRO A 54 -2.38 10.13 -1.82
CA PRO A 54 -3.26 11.18 -2.29
C PRO A 54 -4.48 10.71 -3.09
N HIS A 55 -4.48 9.49 -3.66
CA HIS A 55 -5.54 9.05 -4.57
C HIS A 55 -5.75 7.54 -4.55
N PHE A 56 -6.95 7.08 -4.20
CA PHE A 56 -7.42 5.69 -4.34
C PHE A 56 -6.48 4.64 -3.74
N ALA A 57 -5.75 4.98 -2.69
CA ALA A 57 -4.81 4.08 -2.05
C ALA A 57 -5.50 3.21 -0.99
N TYR A 58 -5.01 1.98 -0.82
CA TYR A 58 -5.33 1.14 0.32
C TYR A 58 -4.08 0.92 1.17
N VAL A 59 -4.14 1.33 2.43
CA VAL A 59 -3.04 1.20 3.40
C VAL A 59 -3.55 0.41 4.61
N GLY A 60 -3.38 -0.90 4.56
CA GLY A 60 -3.81 -1.81 5.63
C GLY A 60 -2.64 -2.46 6.35
N ASP A 61 -2.66 -2.47 7.70
CA ASP A 61 -1.65 -3.11 8.55
C ASP A 61 -0.21 -2.77 8.10
N SER A 62 0.03 -1.48 7.83
CA SER A 62 1.22 -1.00 7.12
C SER A 62 1.84 0.23 7.78
N ILE A 63 3.12 0.46 7.49
CA ILE A 63 3.84 1.64 7.94
C ILE A 63 4.41 2.39 6.73
N LEU A 64 4.08 3.67 6.63
CA LEU A 64 4.69 4.59 5.67
C LEU A 64 5.71 5.47 6.39
N GLY A 65 6.96 5.38 5.99
CA GLY A 65 8.05 6.22 6.45
C GLY A 65 7.85 7.69 6.10
N ARG A 66 8.73 8.52 6.62
CA ARG A 66 8.69 9.96 6.38
C ARG A 66 8.87 10.28 4.90
N GLY A 67 8.03 11.16 4.36
CA GLY A 67 8.11 11.58 2.95
C GLY A 67 7.77 10.50 1.93
N VAL A 68 7.20 9.39 2.33
CA VAL A 68 6.68 8.38 1.39
C VAL A 68 5.55 8.98 0.56
N ASN A 69 5.56 8.74 -0.74
CA ASN A 69 4.45 9.14 -1.60
C ASN A 69 3.93 7.94 -2.41
N LEU A 70 2.67 7.61 -2.19
CA LEU A 70 1.99 6.54 -2.92
C LEU A 70 1.34 7.10 -4.19
N GLY A 71 1.72 6.57 -5.35
CA GLY A 71 1.04 6.85 -6.62
C GLY A 71 -0.41 6.39 -6.60
N ALA A 72 -1.23 6.99 -7.45
CA ALA A 72 -2.66 6.72 -7.51
C ALA A 72 -2.96 5.22 -7.67
N GLY A 73 -3.90 4.72 -6.88
CA GLY A 73 -4.29 3.31 -6.94
C GLY A 73 -3.32 2.34 -6.29
N THR A 74 -2.30 2.80 -5.57
CA THR A 74 -1.39 1.91 -4.82
C THR A 74 -2.16 1.13 -3.75
N LYS A 75 -1.92 -0.18 -3.66
CA LYS A 75 -2.56 -1.06 -2.68
C LYS A 75 -1.52 -1.82 -1.87
N LEU A 76 -1.48 -1.58 -0.57
CA LEU A 76 -0.66 -2.35 0.36
C LEU A 76 -1.49 -3.50 0.91
N SER A 77 -1.41 -4.64 0.24
CA SER A 77 -2.20 -5.84 0.58
C SER A 77 -1.73 -6.42 1.91
N ASN A 78 -2.66 -6.72 2.80
CA ASN A 78 -2.36 -7.11 4.18
C ASN A 78 -2.75 -8.55 4.53
N VAL A 79 -3.53 -9.23 3.67
CA VAL A 79 -3.96 -10.62 3.89
C VAL A 79 -3.38 -11.51 2.80
N PRO A 80 -2.57 -12.53 3.13
CA PRO A 80 -2.06 -13.47 2.13
C PRO A 80 -3.19 -14.25 1.47
N VAL A 81 -3.23 -14.28 0.13
CA VAL A 81 -4.29 -14.93 -0.63
C VAL A 81 -4.37 -16.43 -0.35
N LEU A 82 -3.22 -17.10 -0.20
CA LEU A 82 -3.14 -18.53 0.04
C LEU A 82 -3.22 -18.92 1.53
N SER A 83 -3.47 -17.96 2.42
CA SER A 83 -3.55 -18.20 3.86
C SER A 83 -4.96 -18.68 4.24
N ALA A 84 -5.18 -19.98 4.25
CA ALA A 84 -6.39 -20.58 4.81
C ALA A 84 -6.45 -20.38 6.33
N LYS A 85 -7.67 -20.30 6.88
CA LYS A 85 -7.86 -20.38 8.31
C LYS A 85 -7.67 -21.83 8.75
N ASP A 86 -7.01 -22.01 9.89
CA ASP A 86 -6.97 -23.29 10.57
C ASP A 86 -8.39 -23.75 10.91
N PRO A 87 -8.79 -24.98 10.56
CA PRO A 87 -10.17 -25.46 10.75
C PRO A 87 -10.60 -25.54 12.22
N GLU A 88 -9.65 -25.81 13.13
CA GLU A 88 -9.96 -26.02 14.56
C GLU A 88 -9.98 -24.69 15.32
N THR A 89 -9.01 -23.81 15.05
CA THR A 89 -8.87 -22.54 15.77
C THR A 89 -9.53 -21.35 15.08
N GLY A 90 -9.90 -21.47 13.81
CA GLY A 90 -10.44 -20.40 12.99
C GLY A 90 -9.41 -19.28 12.70
N ARG A 91 -8.17 -19.44 13.11
CA ARG A 91 -7.11 -18.44 12.98
C ARG A 91 -6.31 -18.65 11.71
N ARG A 92 -5.80 -17.56 11.16
CA ARG A 92 -4.83 -17.61 10.06
C ARG A 92 -3.42 -17.70 10.64
N PRO A 93 -2.50 -18.40 9.96
CA PRO A 93 -1.09 -18.38 10.34
C PRO A 93 -0.54 -16.94 10.25
N SER A 94 0.47 -16.65 11.06
CA SER A 94 1.17 -15.37 11.01
C SER A 94 1.91 -15.16 9.70
N VAL A 95 2.03 -13.90 9.30
CA VAL A 95 2.86 -13.52 8.15
C VAL A 95 4.33 -13.60 8.59
N LYS A 96 5.13 -14.32 7.83
CA LYS A 96 6.58 -14.39 8.03
C LYS A 96 7.26 -13.52 7.00
N VAL A 97 8.35 -12.86 7.37
CA VAL A 97 9.17 -12.03 6.48
C VAL A 97 10.62 -12.49 6.54
N THR A 98 11.33 -12.43 5.43
CA THR A 98 12.75 -12.79 5.37
C THR A 98 13.56 -11.53 5.09
N VAL A 99 14.55 -11.25 5.94
CA VAL A 99 15.49 -10.14 5.78
C VAL A 99 16.90 -10.73 5.80
N GLU A 100 17.66 -10.50 4.76
CA GLU A 100 19.05 -10.97 4.64
C GLU A 100 19.24 -12.45 4.94
N GLY A 101 18.29 -13.27 4.50
CA GLY A 101 18.33 -14.74 4.69
C GLY A 101 17.79 -15.22 6.05
N VAL A 102 17.46 -14.33 6.97
CA VAL A 102 16.86 -14.67 8.27
C VAL A 102 15.34 -14.51 8.21
N GLU A 103 14.61 -15.57 8.60
CA GLU A 103 13.15 -15.51 8.67
C GLU A 103 12.71 -15.00 10.05
N TYR A 104 11.79 -14.05 10.02
CA TYR A 104 11.13 -13.47 11.20
C TYR A 104 9.63 -13.76 11.13
N ASP A 105 9.08 -14.31 12.20
CA ASP A 105 7.64 -14.42 12.37
C ASP A 105 7.11 -13.13 12.98
N THR A 106 6.17 -12.47 12.28
CA THR A 106 5.57 -11.23 12.78
C THR A 106 4.60 -11.44 13.94
N GLY A 107 4.16 -12.66 14.18
CA GLY A 107 3.08 -12.97 15.12
C GLY A 107 1.70 -12.46 14.66
N LEU A 108 1.60 -11.85 13.50
CA LEU A 108 0.40 -11.18 13.01
C LEU A 108 -0.21 -11.93 11.83
N PRO A 109 -1.52 -12.27 11.87
CA PRO A 109 -2.21 -12.92 10.76
C PRO A 109 -2.48 -11.99 9.57
N LYS A 110 -2.27 -10.70 9.77
CA LYS A 110 -2.34 -9.64 8.75
C LYS A 110 -1.14 -8.74 8.90
N PHE A 111 -0.45 -8.49 7.81
CA PHE A 111 0.71 -7.61 7.78
C PHE A 111 0.85 -7.09 6.34
N GLY A 112 0.74 -5.80 6.17
CA GLY A 112 0.81 -5.18 4.84
C GLY A 112 2.25 -4.97 4.38
N ALA A 113 2.67 -3.73 4.31
CA ALA A 113 4.02 -3.37 3.91
C ALA A 113 4.63 -2.32 4.85
N VAL A 114 5.94 -2.33 4.96
CA VAL A 114 6.71 -1.25 5.58
C VAL A 114 7.53 -0.57 4.49
N LEU A 115 7.26 0.71 4.26
CA LEU A 115 8.00 1.55 3.32
C LEU A 115 8.91 2.48 4.12
N GLY A 116 10.21 2.40 3.90
CA GLY A 116 11.19 3.29 4.50
C GLY A 116 11.05 4.73 4.02
N ASP A 117 11.72 5.65 4.71
CA ASP A 117 11.66 7.08 4.40
C ASP A 117 11.99 7.37 2.93
N GLY A 118 11.29 8.31 2.32
CA GLY A 118 11.52 8.77 0.96
C GLY A 118 11.17 7.77 -0.15
N CYS A 119 10.47 6.67 0.17
CA CYS A 119 10.00 5.76 -0.86
C CYS A 119 8.89 6.38 -1.72
N LEU A 120 8.95 6.13 -3.03
CA LEU A 120 7.96 6.58 -3.98
C LEU A 120 7.39 5.38 -4.75
N THR A 121 6.07 5.31 -4.89
CA THR A 121 5.45 4.33 -5.77
C THR A 121 4.77 5.01 -6.95
N GLY A 122 4.88 4.42 -8.12
CA GLY A 122 4.07 4.80 -9.28
C GLY A 122 2.63 4.37 -9.14
N CYS A 123 1.79 4.76 -10.10
CA CYS A 123 0.37 4.38 -10.10
C CYS A 123 0.18 2.86 -10.17
N ASN A 124 -0.86 2.38 -9.49
CA ASN A 124 -1.26 0.96 -9.49
C ASN A 124 -0.17 -0.02 -9.04
N VAL A 125 0.74 0.43 -8.18
CA VAL A 125 1.65 -0.50 -7.49
C VAL A 125 0.86 -1.32 -6.49
N VAL A 126 1.15 -2.61 -6.44
CA VAL A 126 0.60 -3.53 -5.44
C VAL A 126 1.75 -4.15 -4.64
N THR A 127 1.66 -4.12 -3.32
CA THR A 127 2.55 -4.92 -2.48
C THR A 127 1.81 -6.13 -1.94
N ASN A 128 2.42 -7.30 -1.99
CA ASN A 128 1.90 -8.47 -1.29
C ASN A 128 2.25 -8.41 0.21
N PRO A 129 1.47 -9.08 1.08
CA PRO A 129 1.68 -9.07 2.52
C PRO A 129 3.10 -9.47 2.91
N GLY A 130 3.75 -8.66 3.74
CA GLY A 130 5.12 -8.90 4.16
C GLY A 130 6.20 -8.25 3.26
N CYS A 131 5.86 -7.22 2.49
CA CYS A 131 6.85 -6.41 1.80
C CYS A 131 7.54 -5.43 2.75
N LEU A 132 8.87 -5.47 2.79
CA LEU A 132 9.71 -4.50 3.50
C LEU A 132 10.55 -3.75 2.47
N ILE A 133 10.29 -2.46 2.29
CA ILE A 133 10.93 -1.65 1.24
C ILE A 133 11.85 -0.64 1.92
N GLY A 134 13.15 -0.76 1.64
CA GLY A 134 14.18 0.12 2.18
C GLY A 134 14.02 1.56 1.69
N ARG A 135 14.55 2.49 2.49
CA ARG A 135 14.44 3.95 2.23
C ARG A 135 14.90 4.35 0.83
N ASN A 136 14.37 5.48 0.35
CA ASN A 136 14.72 6.07 -0.96
C ASN A 136 14.53 5.11 -2.15
N THR A 137 13.63 4.15 -2.04
CA THR A 137 13.33 3.21 -3.12
C THR A 137 12.17 3.72 -3.95
N LEU A 138 12.34 3.63 -5.27
CA LEU A 138 11.34 4.01 -6.26
C LEU A 138 10.77 2.76 -6.90
N VAL A 139 9.45 2.60 -6.87
CA VAL A 139 8.74 1.48 -7.50
C VAL A 139 7.95 2.01 -8.70
N TYR A 140 8.23 1.50 -9.90
CA TYR A 140 7.57 1.96 -11.12
C TYR A 140 6.10 1.57 -11.19
N PRO A 141 5.30 2.29 -11.99
CA PRO A 141 3.87 2.01 -12.16
C PRO A 141 3.59 0.55 -12.56
N GLY A 142 2.48 0.01 -12.08
CA GLY A 142 2.01 -1.33 -12.43
C GLY A 142 2.81 -2.48 -11.83
N VAL A 143 3.84 -2.22 -11.03
CA VAL A 143 4.63 -3.26 -10.39
C VAL A 143 3.82 -3.95 -9.30
N SER A 144 3.81 -5.29 -9.31
CA SER A 144 3.32 -6.12 -8.20
C SER A 144 4.51 -6.74 -7.47
N LEU A 145 4.79 -6.25 -6.25
CA LEU A 145 5.88 -6.72 -5.42
C LEU A 145 5.50 -8.01 -4.69
N LYS A 146 6.33 -9.04 -4.80
CA LYS A 146 6.22 -10.25 -3.98
C LYS A 146 6.62 -9.93 -2.54
N LYS A 147 6.16 -10.76 -1.60
CA LYS A 147 6.63 -10.74 -0.22
C LYS A 147 8.17 -10.78 -0.16
N GLY A 148 8.77 -9.96 0.70
CA GLY A 148 10.21 -9.97 0.91
C GLY A 148 10.81 -8.61 1.25
N TYR A 149 12.11 -8.62 1.43
CA TYR A 149 12.91 -7.42 1.71
C TYR A 149 13.52 -6.88 0.41
N TYR A 150 13.33 -5.60 0.19
CA TYR A 150 13.89 -4.82 -0.91
C TYR A 150 14.86 -3.80 -0.32
N PRO A 151 16.17 -3.87 -0.62
CA PRO A 151 17.16 -2.95 -0.05
C PRO A 151 16.88 -1.48 -0.33
N ALA A 152 17.50 -0.60 0.43
CA ALA A 152 17.40 0.84 0.23
C ALA A 152 18.01 1.29 -1.11
N ASN A 153 17.60 2.48 -1.58
CA ASN A 153 18.15 3.14 -2.77
C ASN A 153 17.99 2.32 -4.07
N GLN A 154 16.88 1.62 -4.23
CA GLN A 154 16.59 0.83 -5.42
C GLN A 154 15.62 1.53 -6.38
N ILE A 155 15.70 1.19 -7.66
CA ILE A 155 14.65 1.46 -8.64
C ILE A 155 14.09 0.11 -9.08
N ILE A 156 12.86 -0.19 -8.71
CA ILE A 156 12.17 -1.44 -9.03
C ILE A 156 11.27 -1.21 -10.24
N LYS A 157 11.50 -1.95 -11.31
CA LYS A 157 10.82 -1.79 -12.60
C LYS A 157 10.11 -3.08 -13.02
N LEU A 158 8.97 -2.92 -13.65
CA LEU A 158 8.33 -4.00 -14.42
C LEU A 158 8.86 -3.95 -15.86
N ARG A 159 9.33 -5.09 -16.38
CA ARG A 159 9.59 -5.25 -17.82
C ARG A 159 8.32 -5.83 -18.44
N GLN A 160 7.75 -5.12 -19.41
CA GLN A 160 6.57 -5.57 -20.15
C GLN A 160 6.92 -5.66 -21.61
N ASP A 161 6.55 -6.78 -22.24
CA ASP A 161 6.55 -6.91 -23.68
C ASP A 161 5.17 -6.47 -24.19
N ILE A 162 5.13 -5.39 -24.94
CA ILE A 162 3.90 -4.87 -25.50
C ILE A 162 3.91 -5.17 -27.00
N THR A 163 2.88 -5.85 -27.47
CA THR A 163 2.66 -6.07 -28.90
C THR A 163 1.46 -5.25 -29.37
N SER A 164 1.53 -4.72 -30.56
CA SER A 164 0.39 -4.09 -31.25
C SER A 164 0.03 -4.89 -32.48
N VAL A 165 -1.26 -5.03 -32.72
CA VAL A 165 -1.79 -5.67 -33.92
C VAL A 165 -2.81 -4.76 -34.57
N GLU A 166 -2.90 -4.84 -35.90
CA GLU A 166 -3.91 -4.07 -36.64
C GLU A 166 -5.33 -4.51 -36.24
N ARG A 167 -6.19 -3.55 -35.97
CA ARG A 167 -7.59 -3.81 -35.66
C ARG A 167 -8.37 -4.09 -36.95
N LYS A 168 -8.73 -5.34 -37.17
CA LYS A 168 -9.46 -5.79 -38.36
C LYS A 168 -10.98 -5.52 -38.31
N VAL A 169 -11.54 -5.23 -37.16
CA VAL A 169 -12.97 -4.98 -36.99
C VAL A 169 -13.23 -3.47 -36.91
N PRO A 170 -14.06 -2.90 -37.84
CA PRO A 170 -14.41 -1.50 -37.77
C PRO A 170 -15.14 -1.18 -36.45
N LEU A 171 -14.97 0.05 -35.95
CA LEU A 171 -15.82 0.58 -34.90
C LEU A 171 -17.25 0.71 -35.47
N ALA A 172 -18.22 0.08 -34.80
CA ALA A 172 -19.63 0.40 -35.10
C ALA A 172 -19.83 1.91 -34.93
N ALA A 173 -20.47 2.53 -35.95
CA ALA A 173 -20.85 3.92 -35.84
C ALA A 173 -21.72 4.09 -34.58
N ARG A 174 -21.34 4.98 -33.68
CA ARG A 174 -22.20 5.36 -32.56
C ARG A 174 -23.36 6.17 -33.14
N SER A 175 -24.57 5.60 -33.13
CA SER A 175 -25.82 6.32 -33.42
C SER A 175 -26.14 7.28 -32.28
#